data_27d90bb00e24d218a06d47b428c39220
#
_entry.id   27d90bb00e24d218a06d47b428c39220
#
_cell.length_a   1.000
_cell.length_b   1.000
_cell.length_c   1.000
_cell.angle_alpha   90.00
_cell.angle_beta   90.00
_cell.angle_gamma   90.00
#
_symmetry.space_group_name_H-M   'P 1'
#
loop_
_entity.id
_entity.type
_entity.pdbx_description
1 polymer ?
#
loop_
_entity_poly.entity_id
_entity_poly.type
_entity_poly.pdbx_seq_one_letter_code
_entity_poly.pdbx_strand_id
1 'polypeptide(L)'
;CNYDPEANMDNGTCQYAEENYDCDGNCTVEIDCAGECGGSAVEDCAGECGGSAVVDECGDCDGDGPEMCWDGSYECNADDCPDEPGGWDGDACTMDDYSIHVTSSGSVLFNSSEGIAGFQFNVDGATVLSASGGEADAAGFMISSSATTVLGFSLSGATIDGCGTMIELELDGEATGLSGIIISDSGGIALPFTYYDGGGMDPY
;
A
#
# COMPACT_ATOMS: atom_id res chain seq x y z
N CYS A 1 39.21 46.70 24.80
CA CYS A 1 39.06 47.39 23.50
C CYS A 1 39.76 48.75 23.44
N ASN A 2 40.10 49.32 24.55
CA ASN A 2 40.88 50.56 24.62
C ASN A 2 42.22 50.37 25.36
N TYR A 3 42.89 49.21 25.12
CA TYR A 3 44.15 48.89 25.76
C TYR A 3 45.23 49.93 25.42
N ASP A 4 45.85 50.48 26.46
CA ASP A 4 47.00 51.37 26.38
C ASP A 4 48.23 50.64 27.03
N PRO A 5 49.26 50.27 26.28
CA PRO A 5 50.41 49.55 26.81
C PRO A 5 51.27 50.39 27.74
N GLU A 6 51.11 51.72 27.76
CA GLU A 6 51.85 52.66 28.64
C GLU A 6 51.06 53.00 29.91
N ALA A 7 49.80 52.58 30.00
CA ALA A 7 48.97 52.79 31.17
C ALA A 7 49.50 51.96 32.34
N ASN A 8 49.84 52.63 33.47
CA ASN A 8 50.38 52.00 34.67
C ASN A 8 49.42 52.07 35.90
N MET A 9 48.20 52.54 35.66
CA MET A 9 47.16 52.63 36.68
C MET A 9 45.76 52.45 36.01
N ASP A 10 44.97 51.55 36.56
CA ASP A 10 43.60 51.41 36.19
C ASP A 10 42.78 52.61 36.75
N ASN A 11 42.16 53.36 35.84
CA ASN A 11 41.32 54.51 36.19
C ASN A 11 39.81 54.19 36.01
N GLY A 12 39.44 52.93 35.81
CA GLY A 12 38.08 52.48 35.62
C GLY A 12 37.49 52.80 34.24
N THR A 13 38.32 53.16 33.27
CA THR A 13 37.88 53.46 31.90
C THR A 13 38.16 52.33 30.90
N CYS A 14 38.70 51.17 31.40
CA CYS A 14 38.95 50.04 30.54
C CYS A 14 37.64 49.52 29.95
N GLN A 15 37.63 49.35 28.66
CA GLN A 15 36.56 48.71 27.90
C GLN A 15 37.02 47.31 27.52
N TYR A 16 36.23 46.33 27.86
CA TYR A 16 36.45 44.92 27.48
C TYR A 16 35.51 44.56 26.37
N ALA A 17 35.87 43.62 25.53
CA ALA A 17 34.98 43.02 24.57
C ALA A 17 33.83 42.31 25.32
N GLU A 18 32.69 42.25 24.72
CA GLU A 18 31.61 41.40 25.18
C GLU A 18 32.01 39.93 25.08
N GLU A 19 31.37 39.09 25.87
CA GLU A 19 31.64 37.66 25.84
C GLU A 19 31.41 37.12 24.42
N ASN A 20 32.36 36.33 23.92
CA ASN A 20 32.43 35.78 22.58
C ASN A 20 32.73 36.78 21.44
N TYR A 21 32.95 38.07 21.72
CA TYR A 21 33.30 39.07 20.72
C TYR A 21 34.71 39.62 20.92
N ASP A 22 35.32 40.06 19.82
CA ASP A 22 36.54 40.86 19.92
C ASP A 22 36.22 42.34 20.11
N CYS A 23 37.28 43.17 20.22
CA CYS A 23 37.13 44.60 20.40
C CYS A 23 36.60 45.34 19.16
N ASP A 24 36.59 44.70 18.04
CA ASP A 24 36.05 45.23 16.77
C ASP A 24 34.59 44.77 16.55
N GLY A 25 34.07 43.97 17.48
CA GLY A 25 32.71 43.45 17.45
C GLY A 25 32.56 42.16 16.56
N ASN A 26 33.68 41.52 16.22
CA ASN A 26 33.63 40.25 15.49
C ASN A 26 33.42 39.10 16.46
N CYS A 27 32.65 38.12 16.07
CA CYS A 27 32.49 36.88 16.81
C CYS A 27 33.81 36.08 16.86
N THR A 28 34.23 35.63 18.02
CA THR A 28 35.48 34.89 18.26
C THR A 28 35.28 33.39 18.44
N VAL A 29 34.03 32.94 18.44
CA VAL A 29 33.59 31.55 18.55
C VAL A 29 32.73 31.18 17.37
N GLU A 30 32.21 29.97 17.31
CA GLU A 30 31.31 29.56 16.22
C GLU A 30 29.97 30.31 16.35
N ILE A 31 29.40 30.66 15.19
CA ILE A 31 28.06 31.25 15.07
C ILE A 31 27.10 30.09 14.83
N ASP A 32 26.06 30.04 15.62
CA ASP A 32 25.02 29.01 15.46
C ASP A 32 24.13 29.25 14.20
N CYS A 33 23.24 28.31 13.91
CA CYS A 33 22.36 28.41 12.74
C CYS A 33 21.39 29.61 12.83
N ALA A 34 21.11 30.15 14.03
CA ALA A 34 20.30 31.36 14.20
C ALA A 34 21.10 32.65 13.97
N GLY A 35 22.43 32.56 13.77
CA GLY A 35 23.33 33.69 13.60
C GLY A 35 23.82 34.26 14.92
N GLU A 36 23.66 33.57 16.06
CA GLU A 36 24.12 34.03 17.36
C GLU A 36 25.54 33.56 17.64
N CYS A 37 26.39 34.49 18.07
CA CYS A 37 27.78 34.23 18.40
C CYS A 37 27.90 33.41 19.68
N GLY A 38 28.41 32.17 19.60
CA GLY A 38 28.47 31.25 20.75
C GLY A 38 27.10 30.69 21.13
N GLY A 39 26.11 30.82 20.27
CA GLY A 39 24.81 30.21 20.45
C GLY A 39 24.91 28.67 20.38
N SER A 40 23.81 28.01 20.73
CA SER A 40 23.71 26.55 20.76
C SER A 40 22.60 26.00 19.88
N ALA A 41 22.00 26.85 19.05
CA ALA A 41 20.98 26.42 18.14
C ALA A 41 21.59 25.53 17.05
N VAL A 42 20.97 24.38 16.80
CA VAL A 42 21.34 23.44 15.74
C VAL A 42 20.18 23.30 14.77
N GLU A 43 20.50 23.03 13.52
CA GLU A 43 19.49 22.69 12.53
C GLU A 43 18.93 21.29 12.85
N ASP A 44 17.62 21.16 12.77
CA ASP A 44 16.97 19.86 12.83
C ASP A 44 17.07 19.12 11.48
N CYS A 45 16.51 17.92 11.37
CA CYS A 45 16.59 17.14 10.15
C CYS A 45 15.82 17.78 8.97
N ALA A 46 14.89 18.69 9.21
CA ALA A 46 14.19 19.47 8.20
C ALA A 46 14.97 20.71 7.74
N GLY A 47 16.13 21.02 8.39
CA GLY A 47 16.96 22.17 8.12
C GLY A 47 16.46 23.45 8.82
N GLU A 48 15.57 23.33 9.82
CA GLU A 48 15.11 24.44 10.62
C GLU A 48 16.01 24.67 11.84
N CYS A 49 16.54 25.89 11.94
CA CYS A 49 17.38 26.25 13.08
C CYS A 49 16.58 26.30 14.38
N GLY A 50 17.01 25.50 15.37
CA GLY A 50 16.30 25.35 16.64
C GLY A 50 14.97 24.60 16.52
N GLY A 51 14.74 23.94 15.39
CA GLY A 51 13.59 23.08 15.17
C GLY A 51 13.57 21.84 16.06
N SER A 52 12.51 21.07 16.00
CA SER A 52 12.29 19.88 16.82
C SER A 52 12.08 18.60 16.00
N ALA A 53 12.19 18.69 14.67
CA ALA A 53 12.07 17.53 13.80
C ALA A 53 13.20 16.54 14.09
N VAL A 54 12.85 15.27 14.22
CA VAL A 54 13.80 14.19 14.50
C VAL A 54 13.77 13.17 13.38
N VAL A 55 14.92 12.57 13.13
CA VAL A 55 15.00 11.45 12.20
C VAL A 55 14.42 10.23 12.90
N ASP A 56 13.45 9.57 12.24
CA ASP A 56 12.85 8.34 12.74
C ASP A 56 13.79 7.13 12.58
N GLU A 57 13.33 5.95 12.98
CA GLU A 57 14.10 4.70 12.91
C GLU A 57 14.36 4.25 11.46
N CYS A 58 13.59 4.77 10.50
CA CYS A 58 13.75 4.50 9.06
C CYS A 58 14.67 5.50 8.36
N GLY A 59 15.09 6.57 9.06
CA GLY A 59 15.95 7.60 8.51
C GLY A 59 15.19 8.77 7.90
N ASP A 60 13.86 8.79 8.00
CA ASP A 60 13.01 9.87 7.52
C ASP A 60 12.86 10.96 8.57
N CYS A 61 12.92 12.22 8.09
CA CYS A 61 12.78 13.36 8.97
C CYS A 61 11.31 13.55 9.35
N ASP A 62 11.01 13.48 10.64
CA ASP A 62 9.66 13.60 11.23
C ASP A 62 8.69 12.54 10.69
N GLY A 63 9.25 11.35 10.32
CA GLY A 63 8.48 10.21 9.85
C GLY A 63 7.74 9.48 10.98
N ASP A 64 6.78 8.65 10.61
CA ASP A 64 5.99 7.85 11.55
C ASP A 64 6.73 6.58 12.03
N GLY A 65 7.95 6.33 11.50
CA GLY A 65 8.72 5.14 11.78
C GLY A 65 8.30 3.91 10.97
N PRO A 66 8.85 2.73 11.29
CA PRO A 66 8.57 1.52 10.53
C PRO A 66 7.11 1.05 10.68
N GLU A 67 6.55 0.55 9.60
CA GLU A 67 5.22 -0.07 9.56
C GLU A 67 5.28 -1.50 10.10
N MET A 68 4.21 -1.91 10.79
CA MET A 68 4.09 -3.27 11.32
C MET A 68 3.62 -4.22 10.21
N CYS A 69 4.43 -5.23 9.91
CA CYS A 69 4.09 -6.31 8.99
C CYS A 69 3.08 -7.30 9.61
N TRP A 70 2.50 -8.16 8.75
CA TRP A 70 1.53 -9.20 9.17
C TRP A 70 2.09 -10.16 10.23
N ASP A 71 3.40 -10.46 10.20
CA ASP A 71 4.08 -11.36 11.16
C ASP A 71 4.47 -10.67 12.48
N GLY A 72 4.15 -9.38 12.60
CA GLY A 72 4.48 -8.54 13.74
C GLY A 72 5.91 -7.98 13.71
N SER A 73 6.68 -8.21 12.65
CA SER A 73 7.93 -7.49 12.40
C SER A 73 7.65 -6.03 11.99
N TYR A 74 8.69 -5.20 12.03
CA TYR A 74 8.59 -3.80 11.64
C TYR A 74 9.62 -3.53 10.54
N GLU A 75 9.13 -3.02 9.40
CA GLU A 75 9.97 -2.68 8.24
C GLU A 75 9.71 -1.23 7.81
N CYS A 76 10.75 -0.60 7.25
CA CYS A 76 10.66 0.78 6.78
C CYS A 76 9.92 0.94 5.43
N ASN A 77 9.77 -0.14 4.68
CA ASN A 77 8.95 -0.19 3.49
C ASN A 77 8.01 -1.38 3.58
N ALA A 78 6.77 -1.19 3.20
CA ALA A 78 5.80 -2.28 3.13
C ALA A 78 6.25 -3.42 2.19
N ASP A 79 7.03 -3.10 1.15
CA ASP A 79 7.59 -4.09 0.21
C ASP A 79 8.70 -4.97 0.82
N ASP A 80 9.30 -4.55 1.94
CA ASP A 80 10.32 -5.31 2.67
C ASP A 80 9.69 -6.26 3.71
N CYS A 81 8.38 -6.14 3.95
CA CYS A 81 7.66 -7.09 4.79
C CYS A 81 7.74 -8.50 4.20
N PRO A 82 7.91 -9.54 5.04
CA PRO A 82 7.82 -10.91 4.57
C PRO A 82 6.49 -11.15 3.87
N ASP A 83 6.50 -11.96 2.81
CA ASP A 83 5.25 -12.40 2.18
C ASP A 83 4.39 -13.13 3.22
N GLU A 84 3.12 -12.76 3.32
CA GLU A 84 2.19 -13.45 4.21
C GLU A 84 2.16 -14.94 3.83
N PRO A 85 2.41 -15.89 4.75
CA PRO A 85 2.36 -17.32 4.44
C PRO A 85 0.95 -17.69 3.99
N GLY A 86 0.81 -17.92 2.70
CA GLY A 86 -0.47 -18.15 2.05
C GLY A 86 -1.04 -16.91 1.36
N GLY A 87 -0.34 -15.77 1.35
CA GLY A 87 -0.69 -14.61 0.54
C GLY A 87 -0.69 -15.00 -0.95
N TRP A 88 -1.88 -15.05 -1.55
CA TRP A 88 -2.01 -15.30 -2.97
C TRP A 88 -1.55 -14.06 -3.76
N ASP A 89 -0.71 -14.27 -4.76
CA ASP A 89 -0.12 -13.22 -5.61
C ASP A 89 -1.11 -12.55 -6.59
N GLY A 90 -2.38 -12.98 -6.56
CA GLY A 90 -3.41 -12.49 -7.47
C GLY A 90 -3.39 -13.14 -8.85
N ASP A 91 -2.50 -14.11 -9.10
CA ASP A 91 -2.47 -14.85 -10.34
C ASP A 91 -3.51 -15.97 -10.35
N ALA A 92 -4.49 -15.88 -11.24
CA ALA A 92 -5.51 -16.90 -11.39
C ALA A 92 -4.93 -18.30 -11.65
N CYS A 93 -3.74 -18.39 -12.28
CA CYS A 93 -3.11 -19.65 -12.62
C CYS A 93 -2.45 -20.37 -11.43
N THR A 94 -2.31 -19.68 -10.30
CA THR A 94 -1.81 -20.27 -9.05
C THR A 94 -2.93 -20.77 -8.14
N MET A 95 -4.20 -20.47 -8.47
CA MET A 95 -5.37 -21.03 -7.77
C MET A 95 -5.50 -22.53 -8.02
N ASP A 96 -6.17 -23.22 -7.11
CA ASP A 96 -6.57 -24.61 -7.29
C ASP A 96 -7.46 -24.79 -8.53
N ASP A 97 -7.41 -25.98 -9.15
CA ASP A 97 -8.34 -26.32 -10.23
C ASP A 97 -9.79 -26.28 -9.72
N TYR A 98 -10.70 -25.82 -10.57
CA TYR A 98 -12.11 -25.51 -10.26
C TYR A 98 -12.27 -24.46 -9.15
N SER A 99 -11.48 -23.41 -9.21
CA SER A 99 -11.56 -22.27 -8.30
C SER A 99 -12.03 -21.00 -8.99
N ILE A 100 -12.73 -20.16 -8.24
CA ILE A 100 -13.18 -18.83 -8.64
C ILE A 100 -12.93 -17.84 -7.50
N HIS A 101 -12.46 -16.64 -7.84
CA HIS A 101 -12.17 -15.56 -6.89
C HIS A 101 -12.67 -14.22 -7.42
N VAL A 102 -13.08 -13.30 -6.54
CA VAL A 102 -13.35 -11.92 -6.89
C VAL A 102 -12.33 -10.99 -6.24
N THR A 103 -11.67 -10.18 -7.05
CA THR A 103 -10.74 -9.16 -6.56
C THR A 103 -11.48 -7.93 -6.04
N SER A 104 -10.81 -7.11 -5.23
CA SER A 104 -11.36 -5.83 -4.75
C SER A 104 -11.67 -4.85 -5.89
N SER A 105 -11.04 -4.99 -7.06
CA SER A 105 -11.30 -4.20 -8.27
C SER A 105 -12.52 -4.67 -9.06
N GLY A 106 -13.10 -5.84 -8.72
CA GLY A 106 -14.26 -6.41 -9.41
C GLY A 106 -13.93 -7.42 -10.49
N SER A 107 -12.66 -7.78 -10.71
CA SER A 107 -12.29 -8.85 -11.62
C SER A 107 -12.63 -10.20 -11.02
N VAL A 108 -13.38 -11.03 -11.73
CA VAL A 108 -13.67 -12.41 -11.33
C VAL A 108 -12.71 -13.33 -12.03
N LEU A 109 -11.81 -13.92 -11.27
CA LEU A 109 -10.76 -14.82 -11.72
C LEU A 109 -11.20 -16.26 -11.61
N PHE A 110 -10.69 -17.13 -12.49
CA PHE A 110 -10.98 -18.56 -12.46
C PHE A 110 -9.76 -19.39 -12.84
N ASN A 111 -9.76 -20.64 -12.38
CA ASN A 111 -8.86 -21.69 -12.87
C ASN A 111 -9.69 -22.96 -13.09
N SER A 112 -9.65 -23.52 -14.31
CA SER A 112 -10.40 -24.72 -14.70
C SER A 112 -9.68 -25.53 -15.76
N SER A 113 -9.43 -26.79 -15.50
CA SER A 113 -8.95 -27.75 -16.49
C SER A 113 -10.04 -28.20 -17.46
N GLU A 114 -11.32 -27.94 -17.17
CA GLU A 114 -12.48 -28.30 -17.99
C GLU A 114 -13.14 -27.05 -18.58
N GLY A 115 -13.71 -27.21 -19.79
CA GLY A 115 -14.39 -26.10 -20.47
C GLY A 115 -15.67 -25.68 -19.79
N ILE A 116 -15.75 -24.42 -19.37
CA ILE A 116 -16.93 -23.79 -18.79
C ILE A 116 -17.82 -23.26 -19.92
N ALA A 117 -19.10 -23.64 -19.93
CA ALA A 117 -20.10 -23.14 -20.87
C ALA A 117 -21.19 -22.30 -20.21
N GLY A 118 -21.28 -22.35 -18.88
CA GLY A 118 -22.20 -21.51 -18.12
C GLY A 118 -21.76 -21.33 -16.68
N PHE A 119 -22.06 -20.16 -16.13
CA PHE A 119 -21.79 -19.82 -14.76
C PHE A 119 -22.89 -18.96 -14.15
N GLN A 120 -23.09 -19.11 -12.86
CA GLN A 120 -23.88 -18.23 -12.00
C GLN A 120 -23.22 -18.14 -10.65
N PHE A 121 -23.21 -16.94 -10.07
CA PHE A 121 -22.78 -16.70 -8.70
C PHE A 121 -23.42 -15.44 -8.14
N ASN A 122 -23.42 -15.32 -6.81
CA ASN A 122 -23.77 -14.09 -6.10
C ASN A 122 -22.49 -13.38 -5.66
N VAL A 123 -22.51 -12.06 -5.68
CA VAL A 123 -21.46 -11.19 -5.12
C VAL A 123 -21.86 -10.79 -3.71
N ASP A 124 -21.00 -11.06 -2.76
CA ASP A 124 -21.19 -10.73 -1.35
C ASP A 124 -20.42 -9.41 -1.03
N GLY A 125 -21.01 -8.59 -0.17
CA GLY A 125 -20.40 -7.33 0.31
C GLY A 125 -20.58 -6.11 -0.59
N ALA A 126 -20.90 -6.28 -1.86
CA ALA A 126 -21.06 -5.18 -2.82
C ALA A 126 -22.32 -5.31 -3.66
N THR A 127 -22.70 -4.21 -4.33
CA THR A 127 -23.79 -4.19 -5.30
C THR A 127 -23.21 -4.22 -6.71
N VAL A 128 -23.64 -5.16 -7.55
CA VAL A 128 -23.24 -5.24 -8.96
C VAL A 128 -23.99 -4.19 -9.76
N LEU A 129 -23.27 -3.27 -10.38
CA LEU A 129 -23.81 -2.25 -11.28
C LEU A 129 -23.83 -2.75 -12.73
N SER A 130 -22.77 -3.41 -13.16
CA SER A 130 -22.67 -4.06 -14.48
C SER A 130 -21.70 -5.23 -14.45
N ALA A 131 -21.81 -6.11 -15.46
CA ALA A 131 -20.92 -7.24 -15.69
C ALA A 131 -20.62 -7.35 -17.18
N SER A 132 -19.34 -7.35 -17.57
CA SER A 132 -18.90 -7.41 -18.98
C SER A 132 -17.42 -7.75 -19.07
N GLY A 133 -16.90 -7.95 -20.26
CA GLY A 133 -15.47 -8.19 -20.48
C GLY A 133 -15.03 -9.60 -20.06
N GLY A 134 -13.72 -9.78 -19.90
CA GLY A 134 -13.11 -11.06 -19.60
C GLY A 134 -13.22 -12.08 -20.72
N GLU A 135 -12.86 -13.32 -20.40
CA GLU A 135 -12.89 -14.41 -21.38
C GLU A 135 -14.30 -14.83 -21.79
N ALA A 136 -15.28 -14.69 -20.88
CA ALA A 136 -16.66 -15.00 -21.17
C ALA A 136 -17.24 -14.08 -22.26
N ASP A 137 -17.01 -12.78 -22.18
CA ASP A 137 -17.43 -11.83 -23.21
C ASP A 137 -16.69 -12.08 -24.54
N ALA A 138 -15.37 -12.30 -24.45
CA ALA A 138 -14.55 -12.62 -25.64
C ALA A 138 -14.99 -13.91 -26.34
N ALA A 139 -15.48 -14.90 -25.59
CA ALA A 139 -16.05 -16.15 -26.13
C ALA A 139 -17.52 -16.00 -26.60
N GLY A 140 -18.12 -14.82 -26.42
CA GLY A 140 -19.49 -14.52 -26.88
C GLY A 140 -20.58 -15.10 -25.98
N PHE A 141 -20.32 -15.17 -24.67
CA PHE A 141 -21.35 -15.56 -23.69
C PHE A 141 -22.45 -14.50 -23.61
N MET A 142 -23.67 -14.95 -23.38
CA MET A 142 -24.75 -14.08 -22.95
C MET A 142 -24.61 -13.80 -21.48
N ILE A 143 -24.33 -12.54 -21.11
CA ILE A 143 -24.10 -12.10 -19.75
C ILE A 143 -25.30 -11.30 -19.25
N SER A 144 -25.74 -11.57 -18.05
CA SER A 144 -26.80 -10.84 -17.35
C SER A 144 -26.45 -10.68 -15.89
N SER A 145 -26.72 -9.50 -15.33
CA SER A 145 -26.49 -9.23 -13.91
C SER A 145 -27.71 -8.60 -13.26
N SER A 146 -27.84 -8.81 -11.97
CA SER A 146 -28.72 -8.09 -11.04
C SER A 146 -27.86 -7.44 -9.97
N ALA A 147 -28.45 -6.78 -9.00
CA ALA A 147 -27.70 -6.14 -7.90
C ALA A 147 -26.78 -7.09 -7.10
N THR A 148 -27.06 -8.40 -7.13
CA THR A 148 -26.30 -9.39 -6.35
C THR A 148 -25.89 -10.62 -7.15
N THR A 149 -26.48 -10.89 -8.30
CA THR A 149 -26.27 -12.14 -9.03
C THR A 149 -25.75 -11.86 -10.43
N VAL A 150 -24.77 -12.62 -10.85
CA VAL A 150 -24.21 -12.62 -12.20
C VAL A 150 -24.45 -13.98 -12.83
N LEU A 151 -24.91 -13.97 -14.09
CA LEU A 151 -25.19 -15.16 -14.90
C LEU A 151 -24.52 -14.99 -16.27
N GLY A 152 -23.81 -16.00 -16.70
CA GLY A 152 -23.25 -16.07 -18.05
C GLY A 152 -23.43 -17.45 -18.65
N PHE A 153 -23.77 -17.54 -19.96
CA PHE A 153 -23.87 -18.82 -20.64
C PHE A 153 -23.64 -18.70 -22.16
N SER A 154 -23.08 -19.76 -22.71
CA SER A 154 -22.83 -19.86 -24.15
C SER A 154 -24.04 -20.45 -24.89
N LEU A 155 -24.53 -19.73 -25.91
CA LEU A 155 -25.53 -20.26 -26.85
C LEU A 155 -24.90 -20.95 -28.05
N SER A 156 -23.63 -20.65 -28.34
CA SER A 156 -22.90 -21.19 -29.49
C SER A 156 -22.21 -22.52 -29.17
N GLY A 157 -22.18 -22.92 -27.91
CA GLY A 157 -21.36 -24.04 -27.42
C GLY A 157 -19.90 -23.71 -27.24
N ALA A 158 -19.52 -22.43 -27.29
CA ALA A 158 -18.18 -21.98 -26.93
C ALA A 158 -17.95 -22.21 -25.44
N THR A 159 -16.72 -22.53 -25.07
CA THR A 159 -16.28 -22.70 -23.66
C THR A 159 -15.08 -21.83 -23.38
N ILE A 160 -14.87 -21.49 -22.12
CA ILE A 160 -13.63 -20.94 -21.60
C ILE A 160 -12.97 -21.97 -20.68
N ASP A 161 -11.66 -22.09 -20.71
CA ASP A 161 -10.87 -23.02 -19.92
C ASP A 161 -9.49 -22.44 -19.61
N GLY A 162 -8.73 -23.10 -18.75
CA GLY A 162 -7.46 -22.59 -18.28
C GLY A 162 -7.62 -21.67 -17.07
N CYS A 163 -6.87 -20.59 -17.04
CA CYS A 163 -6.86 -19.65 -15.93
C CYS A 163 -6.80 -18.20 -16.42
N GLY A 164 -7.55 -17.34 -15.79
CA GLY A 164 -7.60 -15.93 -16.19
C GLY A 164 -8.77 -15.18 -15.58
N THR A 165 -9.15 -14.08 -16.22
CA THR A 165 -10.32 -13.29 -15.84
C THR A 165 -11.57 -13.79 -16.57
N MET A 166 -12.49 -14.38 -15.82
CA MET A 166 -13.78 -14.84 -16.36
C MET A 166 -14.64 -13.66 -16.84
N ILE A 167 -14.79 -12.66 -15.99
CA ILE A 167 -15.63 -11.48 -16.21
C ILE A 167 -15.19 -10.31 -15.33
N GLU A 168 -15.45 -9.09 -15.77
CA GLU A 168 -15.24 -7.87 -15.02
C GLU A 168 -16.58 -7.33 -14.50
N LEU A 169 -16.59 -6.95 -13.21
CA LEU A 169 -17.75 -6.38 -12.54
C LEU A 169 -17.50 -4.91 -12.23
N GLU A 170 -18.49 -4.09 -12.49
CA GLU A 170 -18.55 -2.75 -11.91
C GLU A 170 -19.36 -2.84 -10.61
N LEU A 171 -18.75 -2.44 -9.49
CA LEU A 171 -19.30 -2.62 -8.15
C LEU A 171 -19.54 -1.27 -7.46
N ASP A 172 -20.60 -1.20 -6.65
CA ASP A 172 -20.78 -0.18 -5.63
C ASP A 172 -20.51 -0.83 -4.26
N GLY A 173 -19.35 -0.50 -3.68
CA GLY A 173 -18.77 -1.15 -2.51
C GLY A 173 -17.67 -2.16 -2.86
N GLU A 174 -17.10 -2.79 -1.84
CA GLU A 174 -16.05 -3.80 -1.97
C GLU A 174 -16.64 -5.20 -1.82
N ALA A 175 -16.40 -6.06 -2.82
CA ALA A 175 -16.79 -7.46 -2.75
C ALA A 175 -15.97 -8.17 -1.67
N THR A 176 -16.65 -8.94 -0.83
CA THR A 176 -16.03 -9.76 0.23
C THR A 176 -15.93 -11.24 -0.15
N GLY A 177 -16.55 -11.64 -1.26
CA GLY A 177 -16.53 -13.01 -1.74
C GLY A 177 -17.60 -13.29 -2.77
N LEU A 178 -17.67 -14.56 -3.19
CA LEU A 178 -18.72 -15.10 -4.06
C LEU A 178 -19.44 -16.25 -3.37
N SER A 179 -20.75 -16.31 -3.54
CA SER A 179 -21.59 -17.40 -3.00
C SER A 179 -22.57 -17.92 -4.05
N GLY A 180 -23.23 -19.05 -3.77
CA GLY A 180 -24.18 -19.64 -4.69
C GLY A 180 -23.58 -20.00 -6.07
N ILE A 181 -22.30 -20.39 -6.07
CA ILE A 181 -21.51 -20.70 -7.27
C ILE A 181 -22.07 -21.93 -7.96
N ILE A 182 -22.46 -21.78 -9.23
CA ILE A 182 -22.87 -22.86 -10.10
C ILE A 182 -22.17 -22.65 -11.43
N ILE A 183 -21.28 -23.54 -11.78
CA ILE A 183 -20.53 -23.51 -13.05
C ILE A 183 -20.73 -24.84 -13.73
N SER A 184 -20.94 -24.83 -15.05
CA SER A 184 -21.25 -26.03 -15.83
C SER A 184 -20.46 -26.10 -17.11
N ASP A 185 -20.23 -27.34 -17.55
CA ASP A 185 -19.68 -27.67 -18.86
C ASP A 185 -20.69 -27.47 -20.00
N SER A 186 -20.26 -27.77 -21.22
CA SER A 186 -21.12 -27.69 -22.43
C SER A 186 -22.24 -28.74 -22.47
N GLY A 187 -22.19 -29.76 -21.63
CA GLY A 187 -23.24 -30.77 -21.44
C GLY A 187 -24.29 -30.36 -20.39
N GLY A 188 -24.05 -29.24 -19.66
CA GLY A 188 -24.88 -28.81 -18.56
C GLY A 188 -24.58 -29.56 -17.25
N ILE A 189 -23.44 -30.25 -17.17
CA ILE A 189 -23.01 -30.93 -15.96
C ILE A 189 -22.32 -29.94 -15.07
N ALA A 190 -22.70 -29.89 -13.79
CA ALA A 190 -22.07 -28.99 -12.82
C ALA A 190 -20.61 -29.40 -12.58
N LEU A 191 -19.70 -28.43 -12.68
CA LEU A 191 -18.31 -28.54 -12.32
C LEU A 191 -18.12 -28.22 -10.81
N PRO A 192 -17.16 -28.83 -10.10
CA PRO A 192 -17.04 -28.75 -8.66
C PRO A 192 -16.34 -27.45 -8.18
N PHE A 193 -16.76 -26.32 -8.69
CA PHE A 193 -16.16 -25.04 -8.36
C PHE A 193 -16.37 -24.64 -6.91
N THR A 194 -15.32 -24.10 -6.30
CA THR A 194 -15.31 -23.50 -4.97
C THR A 194 -14.79 -22.08 -5.03
N TYR A 195 -15.18 -21.26 -4.05
CA TYR A 195 -14.57 -19.94 -3.87
C TYR A 195 -13.15 -20.11 -3.34
N TYR A 196 -12.20 -19.42 -3.97
CA TYR A 196 -10.82 -19.33 -3.51
C TYR A 196 -10.65 -18.06 -2.67
N ASP A 197 -10.28 -18.18 -1.43
CA ASP A 197 -10.17 -17.08 -0.46
C ASP A 197 -8.76 -16.50 -0.33
N GLY A 198 -7.84 -16.89 -1.26
CA GLY A 198 -6.45 -16.43 -1.23
C GLY A 198 -5.50 -17.40 -0.52
N GLY A 199 -5.94 -18.59 -0.18
CA GLY A 199 -5.09 -19.63 0.42
C GLY A 199 -4.76 -19.40 1.90
N GLY A 200 -5.55 -18.57 2.59
CA GLY A 200 -5.48 -18.48 4.03
C GLY A 200 -5.72 -19.85 4.63
N MET A 201 -4.76 -20.38 5.39
CA MET A 201 -4.95 -21.63 6.12
C MET A 201 -6.21 -21.50 6.97
N ASP A 202 -7.18 -22.38 6.69
CA ASP A 202 -8.30 -22.65 7.60
C ASP A 202 -7.69 -22.93 8.99
N PRO A 203 -8.03 -22.17 10.04
CA PRO A 203 -7.41 -22.33 11.35
C PRO A 203 -8.01 -23.52 12.11
N TYR A 204 -7.79 -24.76 11.58
CA TYR A 204 -8.08 -26.00 12.30
C TYR A 204 -6.90 -26.95 12.29
#